data_50bb5f791c51d59eaaaf9f249f68305c
#
_entry.id   50bb5f791c51d59eaaaf9f249f68305c
#
_cell.length_a   1.000
_cell.length_b   1.000
_cell.length_c   1.000
_cell.angle_alpha   90.00
_cell.angle_beta   90.00
_cell.angle_gamma   90.00
#
_symmetry.space_group_name_H-M   'P 1'
#
loop_
_entity.id
_entity.type
_entity.pdbx_description
1 polymer ?
#
loop_
_entity_poly.entity_id
_entity_poly.type
_entity_poly.pdbx_seq_one_letter_code
_entity_poly.pdbx_strand_id
1 'polypeptide(L)'
;MYKRQDLTEENLRLTKEERAVLDYVTREYRHVIVVFNVANMPEMGWLEEYDTIDAALMIGIPGTVGMQAVADVLAGKVNPSGRLTDTIAYQVEDHPSSANFGNYRYPGTLKTYIEYQESIYVGYRYFETFAPEKVQYPFGYGLSYTDFRWDVHSISTDGETVKAEVQVTNCGQRAGKDVVQVYFSAPYQKGGLEKSAICLAGYAKTELLAPGASQTVTVQFDFSDMASYGEKEQAWVLEAGDYTVSVRRNVRQSVAEEQLPLAERKVLRYDDKTGAPIQNLFSDVNGEITYFSRSNPEATYPQGPMTKLTDAVRNADTEPAPKTEGTVPTTGAVYE
;
A
#
# COMPACT_ATOMS: atom_id res chain seq x y z
N MET A 1 18.60 -1.08 -16.70
CA MET A 1 19.60 -1.29 -15.64
C MET A 1 18.85 -1.68 -14.38
N TYR A 2 18.99 -2.90 -13.87
CA TYR A 2 18.36 -3.29 -12.62
C TYR A 2 19.15 -2.62 -11.48
N LYS A 3 18.55 -1.66 -10.82
CA LYS A 3 19.06 -1.18 -9.53
C LYS A 3 18.77 -2.28 -8.52
N ARG A 4 19.82 -2.96 -8.01
CA ARG A 4 19.68 -4.04 -7.02
C ARG A 4 19.29 -3.43 -5.68
N GLN A 5 18.38 -4.09 -4.96
CA GLN A 5 17.95 -3.69 -3.61
C GLN A 5 19.08 -3.68 -2.55
N ASP A 6 20.22 -4.26 -2.89
CA ASP A 6 21.38 -4.45 -2.03
C ASP A 6 22.48 -3.39 -2.22
N LEU A 7 22.21 -2.35 -3.01
CA LEU A 7 23.15 -1.25 -3.21
C LEU A 7 22.66 -0.02 -2.45
N THR A 8 23.60 0.58 -1.76
CA THR A 8 23.58 1.83 -1.01
C THR A 8 22.57 2.91 -1.47
N GLU A 9 22.33 3.91 -0.63
CA GLU A 9 21.46 5.09 -0.75
C GLU A 9 21.29 5.67 -2.17
N GLU A 10 22.29 5.55 -3.04
CA GLU A 10 22.32 6.10 -4.41
C GLU A 10 21.25 5.51 -5.36
N ASN A 11 20.61 4.41 -5.03
CA ASN A 11 19.69 3.75 -5.97
C ASN A 11 18.26 4.30 -5.95
N LEU A 12 17.86 4.95 -4.86
CA LEU A 12 16.55 5.55 -4.70
C LEU A 12 16.59 7.08 -4.78
N ARG A 13 17.78 7.65 -4.94
CA ARG A 13 18.03 9.07 -5.09
C ARG A 13 18.56 9.39 -6.48
N LEU A 14 18.50 10.67 -6.86
CA LEU A 14 19.19 11.14 -8.05
C LEU A 14 20.70 11.01 -7.87
N THR A 15 21.37 10.42 -8.86
CA THR A 15 22.81 10.49 -8.98
C THR A 15 23.26 11.92 -9.32
N LYS A 16 24.54 12.21 -9.16
CA LYS A 16 25.11 13.51 -9.55
C LYS A 16 24.93 13.78 -11.04
N GLU A 17 25.04 12.74 -11.87
CA GLU A 17 24.88 12.80 -13.32
C GLU A 17 23.42 13.06 -13.71
N GLU A 18 22.47 12.39 -13.08
CA GLU A 18 21.04 12.62 -13.30
C GLU A 18 20.65 14.05 -12.89
N ARG A 19 21.14 14.53 -11.75
CA ARG A 19 20.92 15.92 -11.32
C ARG A 19 21.51 16.92 -12.31
N ALA A 20 22.74 16.71 -12.80
CA ALA A 20 23.35 17.57 -13.79
C ALA A 20 22.54 17.61 -15.11
N VAL A 21 21.96 16.50 -15.53
CA VAL A 21 21.04 16.46 -16.69
C VAL A 21 19.78 17.27 -16.40
N LEU A 22 19.18 17.11 -15.23
CA LEU A 22 18.00 17.89 -14.82
C LEU A 22 18.30 19.39 -14.80
N ASP A 23 19.39 19.81 -14.18
CA ASP A 23 19.82 21.21 -14.10
C ASP A 23 20.01 21.81 -15.50
N TYR A 24 20.56 21.01 -16.42
CA TYR A 24 20.72 21.45 -17.83
C TYR A 24 19.36 21.57 -18.52
N VAL A 25 18.54 20.54 -18.47
CA VAL A 25 17.24 20.48 -19.16
C VAL A 25 16.27 21.54 -18.64
N THR A 26 16.18 21.74 -17.35
CA THR A 26 15.28 22.72 -16.72
C THR A 26 15.70 24.17 -16.98
N ARG A 27 16.98 24.41 -17.26
CA ARG A 27 17.50 25.71 -17.67
C ARG A 27 17.25 26.00 -19.17
N GLU A 28 17.40 25.00 -20.03
CA GLU A 28 17.32 25.18 -21.50
C GLU A 28 15.87 25.07 -22.02
N TYR A 29 14.99 24.36 -21.33
CA TYR A 29 13.62 24.10 -21.78
C TYR A 29 12.60 24.70 -20.81
N ARG A 30 11.57 25.33 -21.39
CA ARG A 30 10.50 25.99 -20.64
C ARG A 30 9.50 25.01 -20.04
N HIS A 31 9.30 23.86 -20.65
CA HIS A 31 8.35 22.83 -20.26
C HIS A 31 9.06 21.49 -20.17
N VAL A 32 9.04 20.89 -19.00
CA VAL A 32 9.71 19.61 -18.72
C VAL A 32 8.69 18.62 -18.15
N ILE A 33 8.68 17.42 -18.69
CA ILE A 33 7.90 16.30 -18.16
C ILE A 33 8.88 15.21 -17.71
N VAL A 34 8.78 14.80 -16.46
CA VAL A 34 9.60 13.72 -15.92
C VAL A 34 8.85 12.40 -16.03
N VAL A 35 9.48 11.39 -16.59
CA VAL A 35 8.93 10.03 -16.70
C VAL A 35 9.76 9.07 -15.87
N PHE A 36 9.17 8.55 -14.79
CA PHE A 36 9.80 7.58 -13.91
C PHE A 36 9.60 6.16 -14.44
N ASN A 37 10.63 5.60 -15.06
CA ASN A 37 10.67 4.20 -15.49
C ASN A 37 11.41 3.37 -14.43
N VAL A 38 10.79 3.19 -13.29
CA VAL A 38 11.36 2.53 -12.12
C VAL A 38 10.34 1.58 -11.48
N ALA A 39 10.81 0.49 -10.88
CA ALA A 39 9.97 -0.46 -10.15
C ALA A 39 9.80 -0.10 -8.67
N ASN A 40 10.75 0.66 -8.13
CA ASN A 40 10.78 1.06 -6.72
C ASN A 40 10.27 2.49 -6.56
N MET A 41 9.97 2.90 -5.33
CA MET A 41 9.60 4.27 -4.99
C MET A 41 10.87 5.09 -4.73
N PRO A 42 11.32 5.93 -5.67
CA PRO A 42 12.45 6.82 -5.45
C PRO A 42 12.02 8.05 -4.66
N GLU A 43 13.00 8.75 -4.08
CA GLU A 43 12.77 10.10 -3.57
C GLU A 43 12.41 11.05 -4.72
N MET A 44 11.35 11.81 -4.54
CA MET A 44 10.84 12.74 -5.54
C MET A 44 10.77 14.18 -5.03
N GLY A 45 11.25 14.49 -3.82
CA GLY A 45 11.22 15.83 -3.24
C GLY A 45 11.89 16.88 -4.14
N TRP A 46 12.89 16.48 -4.90
CA TRP A 46 13.58 17.33 -5.87
C TRP A 46 12.69 17.84 -7.02
N LEU A 47 11.53 17.24 -7.29
CA LEU A 47 10.57 17.76 -8.29
C LEU A 47 10.11 19.19 -7.93
N GLU A 48 10.06 19.50 -6.64
CA GLU A 48 9.62 20.81 -6.12
C GLU A 48 10.74 21.87 -6.21
N GLU A 49 11.97 21.48 -6.53
CA GLU A 49 13.11 22.38 -6.69
C GLU A 49 13.14 23.07 -8.08
N TYR A 50 12.33 22.61 -9.04
CA TYR A 50 12.38 23.04 -10.44
C TYR A 50 11.02 23.55 -10.94
N ASP A 51 10.84 24.84 -11.04
CA ASP A 51 9.59 25.48 -11.51
C ASP A 51 9.22 25.14 -12.97
N THR A 52 10.14 24.63 -13.76
CA THR A 52 9.91 24.27 -15.17
C THR A 52 9.45 22.82 -15.36
N ILE A 53 9.37 22.04 -14.29
CA ILE A 53 8.79 20.70 -14.33
C ILE A 53 7.28 20.82 -14.21
N ASP A 54 6.58 20.71 -15.35
CA ASP A 54 5.11 20.84 -15.39
C ASP A 54 4.38 19.57 -14.95
N ALA A 55 5.00 18.41 -15.16
CA ALA A 55 4.37 17.13 -14.83
C ALA A 55 5.38 16.01 -14.54
N ALA A 56 4.93 15.04 -13.77
CA ALA A 56 5.64 13.79 -13.54
C ALA A 56 4.72 12.59 -13.81
N LEU A 57 5.24 11.56 -14.48
CA LEU A 57 4.50 10.35 -14.80
C LEU A 57 5.27 9.13 -14.32
N MET A 58 4.67 8.37 -13.37
CA MET A 58 5.20 7.09 -12.93
C MET A 58 4.65 5.98 -13.83
N ILE A 59 5.53 5.28 -14.55
CA ILE A 59 5.13 4.25 -15.53
C ILE A 59 5.48 2.82 -15.09
N GLY A 60 6.18 2.65 -13.97
CA GLY A 60 6.64 1.34 -13.54
C GLY A 60 7.61 0.72 -14.56
N ILE A 61 7.43 -0.56 -14.86
CA ILE A 61 8.18 -1.30 -15.88
C ILE A 61 7.22 -1.70 -17.01
N PRO A 62 7.02 -0.84 -18.01
CA PRO A 62 6.02 -1.06 -19.06
C PRO A 62 6.43 -2.14 -20.07
N GLY A 63 7.68 -2.62 -20.06
CA GLY A 63 8.21 -3.54 -21.06
C GLY A 63 8.29 -2.90 -22.45
N THR A 64 8.48 -3.73 -23.48
CA THR A 64 8.71 -3.24 -24.85
C THR A 64 7.44 -2.68 -25.52
N VAL A 65 6.27 -3.23 -25.18
CA VAL A 65 5.00 -2.84 -25.81
C VAL A 65 4.30 -1.69 -25.05
N GLY A 66 4.49 -1.60 -23.74
CA GLY A 66 3.83 -0.60 -22.91
C GLY A 66 4.27 0.85 -23.18
N MET A 67 5.41 1.08 -23.83
CA MET A 67 5.86 2.43 -24.20
C MET A 67 4.90 3.14 -25.16
N GLN A 68 4.09 2.39 -25.95
CA GLN A 68 3.05 3.01 -26.78
C GLN A 68 1.96 3.66 -25.90
N ALA A 69 1.57 3.02 -24.79
CA ALA A 69 0.60 3.59 -23.86
C ALA A 69 1.14 4.88 -23.19
N VAL A 70 2.44 4.90 -22.84
CA VAL A 70 3.10 6.11 -22.31
C VAL A 70 3.03 7.26 -23.33
N ALA A 71 3.35 6.98 -24.60
CA ALA A 71 3.28 7.98 -25.67
C ALA A 71 1.82 8.49 -25.86
N ASP A 72 0.83 7.61 -25.80
CA ASP A 72 -0.57 8.00 -25.95
C ASP A 72 -1.09 8.85 -24.77
N VAL A 73 -0.61 8.60 -23.55
CA VAL A 73 -0.87 9.45 -22.37
C VAL A 73 -0.21 10.83 -22.58
N LEU A 74 1.08 10.88 -22.89
CA LEU A 74 1.80 12.14 -23.08
C LEU A 74 1.22 12.98 -24.24
N ALA A 75 0.76 12.32 -25.30
CA ALA A 75 0.08 12.98 -26.42
C ALA A 75 -1.37 13.39 -26.12
N GLY A 76 -1.90 13.07 -24.93
CA GLY A 76 -3.28 13.36 -24.55
C GLY A 76 -4.34 12.55 -25.30
N LYS A 77 -3.97 11.46 -26.00
CA LYS A 77 -4.91 10.53 -26.64
C LYS A 77 -5.62 9.66 -25.63
N VAL A 78 -4.94 9.30 -24.56
CA VAL A 78 -5.46 8.54 -23.44
C VAL A 78 -5.37 9.39 -22.17
N ASN A 79 -6.47 9.47 -21.43
CA ASN A 79 -6.50 10.13 -20.13
C ASN A 79 -6.00 9.15 -19.06
N PRO A 80 -4.93 9.48 -18.30
CA PRO A 80 -4.44 8.62 -17.25
C PRO A 80 -5.48 8.45 -16.15
N SER A 81 -5.59 7.24 -15.60
CA SER A 81 -6.49 6.90 -14.50
C SER A 81 -5.86 5.96 -13.49
N GLY A 82 -4.54 5.80 -13.54
CA GLY A 82 -3.75 5.09 -12.55
C GLY A 82 -3.73 5.84 -11.21
N ARG A 83 -3.54 5.08 -10.13
CA ARG A 83 -3.34 5.60 -8.79
C ARG A 83 -2.08 4.98 -8.21
N LEU A 84 -1.35 5.74 -7.41
CA LEU A 84 -0.17 5.23 -6.73
C LEU A 84 -0.57 4.08 -5.78
N THR A 85 0.11 2.97 -5.92
CA THR A 85 -0.05 1.78 -5.08
C THR A 85 0.89 1.77 -3.89
N ASP A 86 1.68 2.82 -3.76
CA ASP A 86 2.63 3.06 -2.68
C ASP A 86 2.53 4.50 -2.16
N THR A 87 3.12 4.71 -0.98
CA THR A 87 3.32 6.05 -0.40
C THR A 87 4.71 6.54 -0.76
N ILE A 88 4.80 7.74 -1.31
CA ILE A 88 6.08 8.38 -1.61
C ILE A 88 6.40 9.34 -0.50
N ALA A 89 7.40 9.01 0.29
CA ALA A 89 7.96 9.88 1.32
C ALA A 89 8.99 10.85 0.72
N TYR A 90 9.24 11.96 1.41
CA TYR A 90 10.29 12.89 1.02
C TYR A 90 11.68 12.26 1.10
N GLN A 91 11.90 11.35 2.07
CA GLN A 91 13.17 10.67 2.27
C GLN A 91 12.94 9.16 2.45
N VAL A 92 13.83 8.35 1.88
CA VAL A 92 13.77 6.88 2.00
C VAL A 92 13.91 6.43 3.46
N GLU A 93 14.72 7.13 4.25
CA GLU A 93 14.94 6.85 5.66
C GLU A 93 13.70 7.03 6.53
N ASP A 94 12.68 7.73 6.02
CA ASP A 94 11.41 7.90 6.73
C ASP A 94 10.57 6.61 6.79
N HIS A 95 10.89 5.62 5.96
CA HIS A 95 10.28 4.29 6.05
C HIS A 95 10.89 3.50 7.21
N PRO A 96 10.07 2.90 8.09
CA PRO A 96 10.59 2.16 9.25
C PRO A 96 11.48 0.98 8.85
N SER A 97 11.21 0.33 7.72
CA SER A 97 12.05 -0.74 7.16
C SER A 97 13.46 -0.27 6.76
N SER A 98 13.68 1.03 6.54
CA SER A 98 15.00 1.56 6.25
C SER A 98 15.95 1.51 7.46
N ALA A 99 15.41 1.55 8.66
CA ALA A 99 16.19 1.55 9.89
C ALA A 99 16.89 0.20 10.15
N ASN A 100 16.34 -0.90 9.64
CA ASN A 100 16.90 -2.24 9.76
C ASN A 100 17.18 -2.90 8.41
N PHE A 101 17.19 -2.13 7.31
CA PHE A 101 17.56 -2.64 6.00
C PHE A 101 19.06 -2.92 5.93
N GLY A 102 19.43 -4.14 5.55
CA GLY A 102 20.83 -4.50 5.41
C GLY A 102 21.06 -5.98 5.10
N ASN A 103 22.31 -6.30 4.83
CA ASN A 103 22.77 -7.66 4.56
C ASN A 103 23.11 -8.38 5.87
N TYR A 104 22.11 -8.76 6.63
CA TYR A 104 22.31 -9.58 7.83
C TYR A 104 22.61 -11.02 7.45
N ARG A 105 23.68 -11.59 8.00
CA ARG A 105 24.13 -12.95 7.72
C ARG A 105 24.03 -13.82 8.95
N TYR A 106 23.64 -15.06 8.71
CA TYR A 106 23.75 -16.10 9.72
C TYR A 106 25.22 -16.31 10.07
N PRO A 107 25.61 -16.29 11.37
CA PRO A 107 26.99 -16.47 11.79
C PRO A 107 27.62 -17.72 11.18
N GLY A 108 28.77 -17.56 10.53
CA GLY A 108 29.51 -18.67 9.90
C GLY A 108 28.95 -19.18 8.57
N THR A 109 27.99 -18.47 7.96
CA THR A 109 27.40 -18.86 6.67
C THR A 109 27.39 -17.70 5.66
N LEU A 110 27.06 -17.98 4.41
CA LEU A 110 26.80 -16.99 3.36
C LEU A 110 25.30 -16.64 3.25
N LYS A 111 24.43 -17.28 4.03
CA LYS A 111 23.00 -17.04 4.02
C LYS A 111 22.66 -15.70 4.66
N THR A 112 21.70 -14.98 4.07
CA THR A 112 21.20 -13.70 4.57
C THR A 112 19.79 -13.87 5.12
N TYR A 113 19.37 -12.95 5.99
CA TYR A 113 18.02 -12.88 6.53
C TYR A 113 17.58 -11.41 6.67
N ILE A 114 16.29 -11.21 6.81
CA ILE A 114 15.66 -9.91 7.07
C ILE A 114 14.69 -10.10 8.24
N GLU A 115 14.64 -9.14 9.16
CA GLU A 115 13.65 -9.08 10.23
C GLU A 115 12.61 -8.03 9.89
N TYR A 116 11.34 -8.44 9.76
CA TYR A 116 10.23 -7.52 9.50
C TYR A 116 9.72 -6.89 10.82
N GLN A 117 10.58 -6.12 11.48
CA GLN A 117 10.30 -5.49 12.77
C GLN A 117 9.17 -4.47 12.69
N GLU A 118 8.96 -3.86 11.53
CA GLU A 118 7.89 -2.92 11.24
C GLU A 118 6.48 -3.52 11.31
N SER A 119 6.36 -4.86 11.29
CA SER A 119 5.08 -5.57 11.41
C SER A 119 4.04 -5.08 10.39
N ILE A 120 2.84 -4.69 10.83
CA ILE A 120 1.77 -4.18 9.98
C ILE A 120 2.00 -2.75 9.47
N TYR A 121 3.00 -2.05 10.02
CA TYR A 121 3.25 -0.63 9.75
C TYR A 121 4.17 -0.42 8.55
N VAL A 122 3.65 -0.73 7.35
CA VAL A 122 4.33 -0.59 6.08
C VAL A 122 3.57 0.40 5.19
N GLY A 123 4.30 1.24 4.43
CA GLY A 123 3.72 2.22 3.52
C GLY A 123 2.72 3.15 4.21
N TYR A 124 1.54 3.38 3.61
CA TYR A 124 0.53 4.28 4.16
C TYR A 124 0.06 3.88 5.57
N ARG A 125 0.08 2.59 5.92
CA ARG A 125 -0.29 2.14 7.27
C ARG A 125 0.64 2.71 8.34
N TYR A 126 1.93 2.84 8.01
CA TYR A 126 2.89 3.54 8.88
C TYR A 126 2.67 5.05 8.83
N PHE A 127 2.75 5.63 7.64
CA PHE A 127 2.75 7.09 7.51
C PHE A 127 1.48 7.74 8.05
N GLU A 128 0.30 7.22 7.70
CA GLU A 128 -0.96 7.79 8.19
C GLU A 128 -1.19 7.55 9.69
N THR A 129 -0.42 6.65 10.33
CA THR A 129 -0.51 6.39 11.76
C THR A 129 0.47 7.23 12.56
N PHE A 130 1.69 7.49 12.05
CA PHE A 130 2.79 8.04 12.83
C PHE A 130 3.46 9.28 12.24
N ALA A 131 3.51 9.42 10.93
CA ALA A 131 4.35 10.43 10.28
C ALA A 131 3.70 10.97 8.97
N PRO A 132 2.45 11.46 9.02
CA PRO A 132 1.77 11.94 7.81
C PRO A 132 2.48 13.14 7.16
N GLU A 133 3.19 13.95 7.91
CA GLU A 133 3.94 15.12 7.44
C GLU A 133 5.13 14.75 6.54
N LYS A 134 5.61 13.51 6.60
CA LYS A 134 6.75 13.04 5.81
C LYS A 134 6.39 12.55 4.41
N VAL A 135 5.12 12.55 4.07
CA VAL A 135 4.61 12.05 2.79
C VAL A 135 4.49 13.15 1.77
N GLN A 136 5.15 12.98 0.63
CA GLN A 136 5.01 13.85 -0.54
C GLN A 136 3.77 13.47 -1.37
N TYR A 137 3.66 12.21 -1.77
CA TYR A 137 2.48 11.70 -2.50
C TYR A 137 1.85 10.53 -1.74
N PRO A 138 0.58 10.66 -1.31
CA PRO A 138 -0.08 9.63 -0.52
C PRO A 138 -0.48 8.42 -1.37
N PHE A 139 -0.67 7.28 -0.73
CA PHE A 139 -1.26 6.09 -1.35
C PHE A 139 -2.62 6.42 -1.99
N GLY A 140 -2.85 5.88 -3.17
CA GLY A 140 -4.08 6.12 -3.93
C GLY A 140 -4.12 7.45 -4.69
N TYR A 141 -3.05 8.27 -4.62
CA TYR A 141 -2.95 9.54 -5.35
C TYR A 141 -2.82 9.33 -6.86
N GLY A 142 -3.36 10.26 -7.63
CA GLY A 142 -3.18 10.33 -9.08
C GLY A 142 -4.02 11.44 -9.68
N LEU A 143 -3.52 12.03 -10.77
CA LEU A 143 -4.17 13.11 -11.51
C LEU A 143 -4.89 12.57 -12.75
N SER A 144 -5.74 13.41 -13.34
CA SER A 144 -6.49 13.15 -14.56
C SER A 144 -6.50 14.40 -15.44
N TYR A 145 -6.71 14.23 -16.75
CA TYR A 145 -6.93 15.32 -17.70
C TYR A 145 -8.37 15.83 -17.71
N THR A 146 -9.25 15.29 -16.83
CA THR A 146 -10.63 15.69 -16.64
C THR A 146 -10.96 15.71 -15.16
N ASP A 147 -12.08 16.32 -14.78
CA ASP A 147 -12.54 16.43 -13.41
C ASP A 147 -13.73 15.52 -13.17
N PHE A 148 -13.78 14.94 -11.96
CA PHE A 148 -14.88 14.09 -11.53
C PHE A 148 -15.53 14.64 -10.26
N ARG A 149 -16.88 14.76 -10.27
CA ARG A 149 -17.68 14.96 -9.08
C ARG A 149 -18.15 13.61 -8.55
N TRP A 150 -18.12 13.45 -7.24
CA TRP A 150 -18.63 12.29 -6.54
C TRP A 150 -19.81 12.69 -5.66
N ASP A 151 -20.91 11.96 -5.83
CA ASP A 151 -22.10 12.08 -4.97
C ASP A 151 -22.24 10.72 -4.27
N VAL A 152 -21.90 10.66 -2.96
CA VAL A 152 -21.96 9.41 -2.17
C VAL A 152 -23.41 9.18 -1.76
N HIS A 153 -24.01 8.10 -2.26
CA HIS A 153 -25.40 7.78 -1.98
C HIS A 153 -25.57 7.08 -0.64
N SER A 154 -24.67 6.15 -0.32
CA SER A 154 -24.72 5.40 0.93
C SER A 154 -23.38 4.79 1.29
N ILE A 155 -23.16 4.64 2.59
CA ILE A 155 -22.20 3.71 3.21
C ILE A 155 -23.04 2.93 4.23
N SER A 156 -23.19 1.61 4.09
CA SER A 156 -24.10 0.81 4.91
C SER A 156 -23.58 -0.60 5.13
N THR A 157 -24.15 -1.28 6.12
CA THR A 157 -23.89 -2.70 6.38
C THR A 157 -25.16 -3.41 6.80
N ASP A 158 -25.27 -4.70 6.46
CA ASP A 158 -26.27 -5.63 6.96
C ASP A 158 -25.74 -6.45 8.16
N GLY A 159 -24.50 -6.17 8.59
CA GLY A 159 -23.80 -6.87 9.67
C GLY A 159 -22.81 -7.93 9.18
N GLU A 160 -22.86 -8.32 7.91
CA GLU A 160 -21.94 -9.26 7.25
C GLU A 160 -21.17 -8.55 6.13
N THR A 161 -21.88 -7.81 5.30
CA THR A 161 -21.33 -7.08 4.15
C THR A 161 -21.37 -5.58 4.40
N VAL A 162 -20.31 -4.90 4.01
CA VAL A 162 -20.24 -3.44 3.93
C VAL A 162 -20.33 -3.02 2.47
N LYS A 163 -21.15 -2.02 2.19
CA LYS A 163 -21.41 -1.52 0.83
C LYS A 163 -21.32 0.01 0.79
N ALA A 164 -20.56 0.54 -0.15
CA ALA A 164 -20.53 1.96 -0.48
C ALA A 164 -20.98 2.17 -1.92
N GLU A 165 -21.95 3.08 -2.13
CA GLU A 165 -22.48 3.44 -3.44
C GLU A 165 -22.16 4.90 -3.75
N VAL A 166 -21.44 5.14 -4.86
CA VAL A 166 -20.96 6.45 -5.27
C VAL A 166 -21.31 6.72 -6.71
N GLN A 167 -22.05 7.78 -6.97
CA GLN A 167 -22.22 8.28 -8.32
C GLN A 167 -21.02 9.14 -8.70
N VAL A 168 -20.30 8.74 -9.75
CA VAL A 168 -19.17 9.46 -10.33
C VAL A 168 -19.62 10.13 -11.62
N THR A 169 -19.49 11.44 -11.70
CA THR A 169 -19.84 12.24 -12.88
C THR A 169 -18.58 12.89 -13.46
N ASN A 170 -18.33 12.69 -14.74
CA ASN A 170 -17.27 13.42 -15.44
C ASN A 170 -17.73 14.86 -15.70
N CYS A 171 -17.15 15.84 -14.98
CA CYS A 171 -17.48 17.25 -15.08
C CYS A 171 -16.56 18.05 -16.01
N GLY A 172 -15.50 17.41 -16.54
CA GLY A 172 -14.52 18.06 -17.41
C GLY A 172 -14.83 17.89 -18.90
N GLN A 173 -13.81 18.14 -19.72
CA GLN A 173 -13.95 18.22 -21.18
C GLN A 173 -13.40 17.01 -21.93
N ARG A 174 -12.82 16.03 -21.22
CA ARG A 174 -12.20 14.83 -21.81
C ARG A 174 -12.86 13.57 -21.24
N ALA A 175 -13.00 12.54 -22.05
CA ALA A 175 -13.39 11.25 -21.53
C ALA A 175 -12.33 10.70 -20.58
N GLY A 176 -12.76 10.02 -19.51
CA GLY A 176 -11.85 9.49 -18.52
C GLY A 176 -12.48 8.46 -17.60
N LYS A 177 -11.65 7.79 -16.84
CA LYS A 177 -12.03 6.86 -15.76
C LYS A 177 -11.56 7.40 -14.41
N ASP A 178 -12.32 7.10 -13.35
CA ASP A 178 -11.92 7.42 -11.98
C ASP A 178 -11.96 6.18 -11.08
N VAL A 179 -11.31 6.24 -9.93
CA VAL A 179 -11.20 5.12 -8.98
C VAL A 179 -11.77 5.55 -7.64
N VAL A 180 -12.89 4.94 -7.26
CA VAL A 180 -13.47 5.08 -5.92
C VAL A 180 -12.74 4.15 -4.97
N GLN A 181 -12.23 4.68 -3.87
CA GLN A 181 -11.50 3.95 -2.85
C GLN A 181 -12.28 4.00 -1.53
N VAL A 182 -12.41 2.86 -0.88
CA VAL A 182 -13.08 2.74 0.43
C VAL A 182 -12.07 2.27 1.45
N TYR A 183 -11.98 3.00 2.53
CA TYR A 183 -11.07 2.73 3.64
C TYR A 183 -11.85 2.53 4.92
N PHE A 184 -11.22 1.87 5.89
CA PHE A 184 -11.74 1.75 7.24
C PHE A 184 -10.70 2.12 8.29
N SER A 185 -11.20 2.55 9.44
CA SER A 185 -10.45 2.71 10.69
C SER A 185 -11.15 1.88 11.76
N ALA A 186 -10.47 0.86 12.27
CA ALA A 186 -10.99 0.01 13.32
C ALA A 186 -10.81 0.66 14.70
N PRO A 187 -11.68 0.36 15.69
CA PRO A 187 -11.53 0.86 17.05
C PRO A 187 -10.18 0.41 17.63
N TYR A 188 -9.39 1.35 18.14
CA TYR A 188 -8.06 1.10 18.71
C TYR A 188 -8.00 1.49 20.17
N GLN A 189 -7.48 0.60 21.01
CA GLN A 189 -7.15 0.86 22.40
C GLN A 189 -5.64 0.67 22.62
N LYS A 190 -5.00 1.64 23.28
CA LYS A 190 -3.56 1.56 23.59
C LYS A 190 -3.23 0.31 24.40
N GLY A 191 -2.33 -0.53 23.90
CA GLY A 191 -1.96 -1.81 24.51
C GLY A 191 -2.90 -2.98 24.18
N GLY A 192 -3.91 -2.74 23.34
CA GLY A 192 -4.74 -3.78 22.71
C GLY A 192 -4.12 -4.36 21.46
N LEU A 193 -4.95 -4.87 20.55
CA LEU A 193 -4.49 -5.37 19.25
C LEU A 193 -3.87 -4.25 18.40
N GLU A 194 -2.77 -4.56 17.72
CA GLU A 194 -2.13 -3.60 16.81
C GLU A 194 -3.02 -3.32 15.60
N LYS A 195 -3.17 -2.05 15.30
CA LYS A 195 -4.00 -1.54 14.19
C LYS A 195 -3.42 -0.25 13.65
N SER A 196 -3.28 -0.17 12.34
CA SER A 196 -2.99 1.12 11.70
C SER A 196 -4.19 2.07 11.82
N ALA A 197 -3.92 3.36 11.68
CA ALA A 197 -4.98 4.37 11.76
C ALA A 197 -6.03 4.21 10.65
N ILE A 198 -5.63 3.68 9.49
CA ILE A 198 -6.49 3.50 8.33
C ILE A 198 -6.03 2.32 7.47
N CYS A 199 -6.97 1.58 6.89
CA CYS A 199 -6.71 0.50 5.93
C CYS A 199 -7.63 0.63 4.71
N LEU A 200 -7.11 0.28 3.52
CA LEU A 200 -7.93 0.11 2.33
C LEU A 200 -8.79 -1.15 2.49
N ALA A 201 -10.11 -1.00 2.36
CA ALA A 201 -11.05 -2.11 2.36
C ALA A 201 -11.34 -2.62 0.95
N GLY A 202 -11.47 -1.69 -0.01
CA GLY A 202 -11.74 -2.03 -1.39
C GLY A 202 -11.71 -0.82 -2.30
N TYR A 203 -11.78 -1.09 -3.58
CA TYR A 203 -11.86 -0.03 -4.60
C TYR A 203 -12.63 -0.55 -5.82
N ALA A 204 -13.16 0.39 -6.59
CA ALA A 204 -13.74 0.09 -7.89
C ALA A 204 -13.47 1.23 -8.87
N LYS A 205 -13.31 0.90 -10.14
CA LYS A 205 -12.99 1.83 -11.22
C LYS A 205 -14.21 2.00 -12.13
N THR A 206 -14.47 3.23 -12.55
CA THR A 206 -15.53 3.50 -13.52
C THR A 206 -15.19 2.94 -14.91
N GLU A 207 -16.18 2.73 -15.73
CA GLU A 207 -16.00 2.66 -17.16
C GLU A 207 -15.53 4.02 -17.72
N LEU A 208 -15.24 4.07 -19.02
CA LEU A 208 -14.85 5.32 -19.66
C LEU A 208 -16.06 6.26 -19.74
N LEU A 209 -16.03 7.32 -18.94
CA LEU A 209 -17.09 8.32 -18.90
C LEU A 209 -16.81 9.46 -19.88
N ALA A 210 -17.69 9.67 -20.83
CA ALA A 210 -17.67 10.87 -21.66
C ALA A 210 -17.94 12.13 -20.83
N PRO A 211 -17.60 13.34 -21.30
CA PRO A 211 -17.98 14.60 -20.65
C PRO A 211 -19.49 14.65 -20.35
N GLY A 212 -19.84 14.94 -19.11
CA GLY A 212 -21.22 14.97 -18.61
C GLY A 212 -21.82 13.61 -18.24
N ALA A 213 -21.17 12.49 -18.60
CA ALA A 213 -21.68 11.15 -18.26
C ALA A 213 -21.43 10.82 -16.78
N SER A 214 -22.33 9.99 -16.24
CA SER A 214 -22.27 9.51 -14.87
C SER A 214 -22.37 7.99 -14.80
N GLN A 215 -21.79 7.40 -13.76
CA GLN A 215 -21.93 6.00 -13.41
C GLN A 215 -22.01 5.84 -11.90
N THR A 216 -22.90 4.99 -11.41
CA THR A 216 -22.85 4.55 -10.02
C THR A 216 -21.85 3.41 -9.88
N VAL A 217 -20.89 3.59 -9.01
CA VAL A 217 -19.87 2.61 -8.66
C VAL A 217 -20.22 2.05 -7.28
N THR A 218 -20.18 0.74 -7.15
CA THR A 218 -20.38 0.05 -5.88
C THR A 218 -19.06 -0.60 -5.45
N VAL A 219 -18.64 -0.31 -4.22
CA VAL A 219 -17.55 -1.04 -3.56
C VAL A 219 -18.17 -1.86 -2.43
N GLN A 220 -17.88 -3.14 -2.42
CA GLN A 220 -18.41 -4.08 -1.44
C GLN A 220 -17.29 -4.95 -0.88
N PHE A 221 -17.32 -5.22 0.43
CA PHE A 221 -16.38 -6.10 1.11
C PHE A 221 -17.04 -6.71 2.36
N ASP A 222 -16.46 -7.79 2.88
CA ASP A 222 -17.00 -8.45 4.06
C ASP A 222 -16.62 -7.68 5.33
N PHE A 223 -17.52 -7.58 6.31
CA PHE A 223 -17.22 -6.92 7.59
C PHE A 223 -16.02 -7.57 8.27
N SER A 224 -15.85 -8.88 8.08
CA SER A 224 -14.72 -9.67 8.58
C SER A 224 -13.36 -9.23 8.01
N ASP A 225 -13.31 -8.59 6.82
CA ASP A 225 -12.08 -8.06 6.24
C ASP A 225 -11.47 -6.91 7.07
N MET A 226 -12.25 -6.33 7.98
CA MET A 226 -11.78 -5.29 8.93
C MET A 226 -11.15 -5.86 10.21
N ALA A 227 -11.03 -7.18 10.32
CA ALA A 227 -10.43 -7.83 11.49
C ALA A 227 -8.92 -7.58 11.59
N SER A 228 -8.41 -7.65 12.81
CA SER A 228 -6.98 -7.61 13.13
C SER A 228 -6.54 -8.96 13.67
N TYR A 229 -5.31 -9.39 13.39
CA TYR A 229 -4.81 -10.67 13.89
C TYR A 229 -4.44 -10.56 15.38
N GLY A 230 -5.01 -11.44 16.19
CA GLY A 230 -4.70 -11.59 17.61
C GLY A 230 -3.68 -12.70 17.82
N GLU A 231 -2.47 -12.36 18.25
CA GLU A 231 -1.41 -13.36 18.50
C GLU A 231 -1.78 -14.31 19.65
N LYS A 232 -2.45 -13.80 20.68
CA LYS A 232 -2.93 -14.60 21.82
C LYS A 232 -4.04 -15.56 21.44
N GLU A 233 -4.95 -15.09 20.59
CA GLU A 233 -6.07 -15.87 20.08
C GLU A 233 -5.66 -16.82 18.97
N GLN A 234 -4.53 -16.54 18.29
CA GLN A 234 -4.12 -17.16 17.04
C GLN A 234 -5.26 -17.15 16.00
N ALA A 235 -5.92 -16.01 15.88
CA ALA A 235 -7.12 -15.84 15.07
C ALA A 235 -7.31 -14.38 14.62
N TRP A 236 -8.16 -14.16 13.65
CA TRP A 236 -8.64 -12.82 13.32
C TRP A 236 -9.66 -12.36 14.35
N VAL A 237 -9.60 -11.10 14.73
CA VAL A 237 -10.45 -10.53 15.77
C VAL A 237 -11.07 -9.23 15.29
N LEU A 238 -12.39 -9.17 15.42
CA LEU A 238 -13.15 -7.93 15.37
C LEU A 238 -13.43 -7.48 16.80
N GLU A 239 -12.89 -6.34 17.22
CA GLU A 239 -13.18 -5.79 18.54
C GLU A 239 -14.50 -5.02 18.52
N ALA A 240 -15.23 -5.03 19.64
CA ALA A 240 -16.43 -4.21 19.80
C ALA A 240 -16.07 -2.72 19.72
N GLY A 241 -16.93 -1.92 19.12
CA GLY A 241 -16.75 -0.48 18.96
C GLY A 241 -17.16 0.00 17.58
N ASP A 242 -16.87 1.27 17.31
CA ASP A 242 -17.25 1.91 16.06
C ASP A 242 -16.13 1.79 15.02
N TYR A 243 -16.47 1.20 13.88
CA TYR A 243 -15.63 1.14 12.69
C TYR A 243 -15.97 2.32 11.79
N THR A 244 -15.04 3.23 11.56
CA THR A 244 -15.24 4.31 10.59
C THR A 244 -14.96 3.79 9.19
N VAL A 245 -15.96 3.77 8.33
CA VAL A 245 -15.80 3.47 6.90
C VAL A 245 -15.89 4.76 6.11
N SER A 246 -14.95 4.98 5.20
CA SER A 246 -14.86 6.22 4.44
C SER A 246 -14.64 6.00 2.96
N VAL A 247 -15.35 6.78 2.15
CA VAL A 247 -15.13 6.91 0.70
C VAL A 247 -14.11 8.01 0.47
N ARG A 248 -13.02 7.70 -0.20
CA ARG A 248 -11.87 8.61 -0.36
C ARG A 248 -11.34 8.65 -1.78
N ARG A 249 -10.77 9.80 -2.18
CA ARG A 249 -10.05 9.96 -3.45
C ARG A 249 -8.63 9.38 -3.41
N ASN A 250 -8.04 9.42 -2.25
CA ASN A 250 -6.79 8.78 -1.84
C ASN A 250 -6.83 8.62 -0.33
N VAL A 251 -5.84 8.02 0.29
CA VAL A 251 -5.84 7.74 1.74
C VAL A 251 -6.08 8.97 2.63
N ARG A 252 -5.85 10.19 2.13
CA ARG A 252 -6.00 11.47 2.88
C ARG A 252 -7.24 12.27 2.54
N GLN A 253 -7.78 12.13 1.33
CA GLN A 253 -8.89 12.96 0.87
C GLN A 253 -10.21 12.23 1.05
N SER A 254 -10.83 12.39 2.21
CA SER A 254 -12.17 11.88 2.50
C SER A 254 -13.25 12.69 1.76
N VAL A 255 -14.25 11.98 1.25
CA VAL A 255 -15.45 12.55 0.63
C VAL A 255 -16.66 12.33 1.52
N ALA A 256 -16.79 11.16 2.14
CA ALA A 256 -17.84 10.81 3.09
C ALA A 256 -17.34 9.76 4.07
N GLU A 257 -17.92 9.76 5.26
CA GLU A 257 -17.61 8.80 6.33
C GLU A 257 -18.88 8.37 7.05
N GLU A 258 -18.91 7.11 7.49
CA GLU A 258 -20.00 6.53 8.28
C GLU A 258 -19.43 5.68 9.41
N GLN A 259 -20.10 5.68 10.56
CA GLN A 259 -19.76 4.86 11.72
C GLN A 259 -20.59 3.58 11.69
N LEU A 260 -19.92 2.44 11.62
CA LEU A 260 -20.54 1.12 11.64
C LEU A 260 -20.27 0.45 13.00
N PRO A 261 -21.24 0.43 13.93
CA PRO A 261 -21.03 -0.12 15.26
C PRO A 261 -21.01 -1.64 15.24
N LEU A 262 -20.06 -2.23 15.96
CA LEU A 262 -20.03 -3.64 16.30
C LEU A 262 -20.26 -3.78 17.81
N ALA A 263 -21.40 -4.38 18.20
CA ALA A 263 -21.81 -4.47 19.60
C ALA A 263 -20.93 -5.41 20.43
N GLU A 264 -20.46 -6.50 19.82
CA GLU A 264 -19.74 -7.55 20.53
C GLU A 264 -18.46 -7.95 19.79
N ARG A 265 -17.41 -8.25 20.57
CA ARG A 265 -16.14 -8.78 20.04
C ARG A 265 -16.35 -10.15 19.40
N LYS A 266 -15.85 -10.33 18.18
CA LYS A 266 -15.89 -11.61 17.45
C LYS A 266 -14.48 -12.16 17.26
N VAL A 267 -14.29 -13.46 17.44
CA VAL A 267 -13.03 -14.17 17.18
C VAL A 267 -13.27 -15.15 16.04
N LEU A 268 -12.63 -14.90 14.90
CA LEU A 268 -12.77 -15.68 13.69
C LEU A 268 -11.64 -16.70 13.65
N ARG A 269 -11.94 -17.95 13.90
CA ARG A 269 -10.97 -19.06 13.98
C ARG A 269 -10.84 -19.85 12.69
N TYR A 270 -11.74 -19.61 11.77
CA TYR A 270 -11.79 -20.28 10.48
C TYR A 270 -11.94 -19.23 9.39
N ASP A 271 -11.32 -19.49 8.26
CA ASP A 271 -11.48 -18.69 7.05
C ASP A 271 -12.88 -18.95 6.46
N ASP A 272 -13.64 -17.89 6.27
CA ASP A 272 -15.05 -18.00 5.87
C ASP A 272 -15.23 -18.58 4.45
N LYS A 273 -14.21 -18.44 3.58
CA LYS A 273 -14.27 -18.91 2.19
C LYS A 273 -13.85 -20.36 2.03
N THR A 274 -12.84 -20.78 2.81
CA THR A 274 -12.25 -22.11 2.69
C THR A 274 -12.63 -23.06 3.80
N GLY A 275 -13.13 -22.55 4.93
CA GLY A 275 -13.37 -23.31 6.16
C GLY A 275 -12.11 -23.81 6.86
N ALA A 276 -10.92 -23.38 6.39
CA ALA A 276 -9.65 -23.78 6.98
C ALA A 276 -9.42 -23.09 8.33
N PRO A 277 -8.80 -23.76 9.32
CA PRO A 277 -8.46 -23.12 10.58
C PRO A 277 -7.40 -22.05 10.36
N ILE A 278 -7.60 -20.88 10.98
CA ILE A 278 -6.62 -19.78 10.99
C ILE A 278 -5.56 -20.13 12.03
N GLN A 279 -4.30 -20.10 11.63
CA GLN A 279 -3.17 -20.41 12.49
C GLN A 279 -1.93 -19.60 12.07
N ASN A 280 -1.04 -19.35 13.02
CA ASN A 280 0.25 -18.74 12.72
C ASN A 280 1.20 -19.81 12.17
N LEU A 281 1.44 -19.80 10.85
CA LEU A 281 2.33 -20.74 10.17
C LEU A 281 3.82 -20.45 10.43
N PHE A 282 4.16 -19.34 11.07
CA PHE A 282 5.52 -18.90 11.33
C PHE A 282 5.84 -18.84 12.83
N SER A 283 5.03 -19.49 13.68
CA SER A 283 5.20 -19.46 15.14
C SER A 283 6.52 -20.07 15.62
N ASP A 284 7.10 -20.98 14.85
CA ASP A 284 8.38 -21.65 15.12
C ASP A 284 9.62 -20.84 14.68
N VAL A 285 9.44 -19.80 13.86
CA VAL A 285 10.55 -18.98 13.33
C VAL A 285 10.57 -17.54 13.87
N ASN A 286 9.66 -17.19 14.77
CA ASN A 286 9.49 -15.81 15.25
C ASN A 286 10.66 -15.27 16.09
N GLY A 287 11.54 -16.10 16.62
CA GLY A 287 12.65 -15.62 17.45
C GLY A 287 12.23 -14.64 18.57
N GLU A 288 13.17 -13.88 19.11
CA GLU A 288 12.92 -12.83 20.10
C GLU A 288 12.82 -11.44 19.43
N ILE A 289 11.90 -11.29 18.46
CA ILE A 289 11.72 -10.02 17.75
C ILE A 289 10.75 -9.13 18.52
N THR A 290 11.19 -7.89 18.80
CA THR A 290 10.29 -6.84 19.26
C THR A 290 9.68 -6.15 18.05
N TYR A 291 8.39 -6.33 17.83
CA TYR A 291 7.68 -5.69 16.74
C TYR A 291 7.33 -4.24 17.05
N PHE A 292 7.34 -3.40 16.02
CA PHE A 292 6.91 -2.02 16.12
C PHE A 292 5.46 -1.93 16.57
N SER A 293 5.21 -1.11 17.58
CA SER A 293 3.92 -1.03 18.26
C SER A 293 3.43 0.41 18.38
N ARG A 294 2.16 0.61 18.05
CA ARG A 294 1.46 1.90 18.23
C ARG A 294 1.33 2.30 19.70
N SER A 295 1.39 1.35 20.61
CA SER A 295 1.33 1.62 22.05
C SER A 295 2.60 2.23 22.61
N ASN A 296 3.77 1.96 22.01
CA ASN A 296 5.08 2.48 22.41
C ASN A 296 6.02 2.67 21.22
N PRO A 297 5.70 3.60 20.29
CA PRO A 297 6.41 3.72 19.03
C PRO A 297 7.88 4.07 19.17
N GLU A 298 8.28 4.91 20.14
CA GLU A 298 9.67 5.30 20.32
C GLU A 298 10.56 4.13 20.75
N ALA A 299 10.09 3.30 21.68
CA ALA A 299 10.86 2.17 22.20
C ALA A 299 10.87 0.94 21.29
N THR A 300 9.89 0.85 20.36
CA THR A 300 9.73 -0.31 19.47
C THR A 300 10.03 0.01 18.02
N TYR A 301 10.49 1.23 17.71
CA TYR A 301 10.89 1.59 16.34
C TYR A 301 11.97 0.62 15.83
N PRO A 302 11.88 0.14 14.58
CA PRO A 302 12.85 -0.79 14.03
C PRO A 302 14.29 -0.31 14.20
N GLN A 303 15.13 -1.25 14.60
CA GLN A 303 16.57 -1.05 14.81
C GLN A 303 17.33 -2.16 14.09
N GLY A 304 18.59 -2.26 14.21
CA GLY A 304 19.36 -3.38 13.64
C GLY A 304 18.89 -4.75 14.16
N PRO A 305 19.44 -5.86 13.63
CA PRO A 305 18.95 -7.20 13.91
C PRO A 305 18.98 -7.52 15.41
N MET A 306 17.84 -7.96 15.92
CA MET A 306 17.64 -8.33 17.32
C MET A 306 17.76 -9.83 17.56
N THR A 307 17.57 -10.64 16.52
CA THR A 307 17.35 -12.07 16.67
C THR A 307 18.64 -12.83 16.90
N LYS A 308 18.70 -13.57 18.00
CA LYS A 308 19.55 -14.74 18.11
C LYS A 308 18.84 -15.88 17.38
N LEU A 309 19.32 -16.22 16.20
CA LEU A 309 18.74 -17.26 15.37
C LEU A 309 18.57 -18.55 16.18
N THR A 310 17.35 -19.05 16.28
CA THR A 310 17.06 -20.34 16.89
C THR A 310 17.62 -21.46 16.00
N ASP A 311 17.94 -22.61 16.60
CA ASP A 311 18.44 -23.78 15.86
C ASP A 311 17.39 -24.27 14.83
N ALA A 312 16.10 -24.05 15.08
CA ALA A 312 15.02 -24.32 14.12
C ALA A 312 15.20 -23.52 12.82
N VAL A 313 15.49 -22.22 12.91
CA VAL A 313 15.74 -21.36 11.73
C VAL A 313 17.05 -21.76 11.03
N ARG A 314 18.09 -22.11 11.81
CA ARG A 314 19.36 -22.58 11.24
C ARG A 314 19.19 -23.86 10.43
N ASN A 315 18.32 -24.74 10.85
CA ASN A 315 18.14 -26.09 10.30
C ASN A 315 16.97 -26.17 9.31
N ALA A 316 16.15 -25.12 9.20
CA ALA A 316 14.99 -25.10 8.30
C ALA A 316 15.31 -25.43 6.82
N ASP A 317 16.55 -25.17 6.39
CA ASP A 317 17.02 -25.51 5.04
C ASP A 317 17.64 -26.91 4.92
N THR A 318 17.84 -27.63 6.01
CA THR A 318 18.50 -28.95 5.98
C THR A 318 17.50 -30.12 5.95
N GLU A 319 16.26 -29.86 6.35
CA GLU A 319 15.18 -30.82 6.18
C GLU A 319 14.36 -30.46 4.93
N PRO A 320 14.19 -31.40 3.99
CA PRO A 320 13.26 -31.19 2.89
C PRO A 320 11.88 -30.93 3.49
N ALA A 321 11.23 -29.83 3.07
CA ALA A 321 9.86 -29.54 3.48
C ALA A 321 9.00 -30.80 3.39
N PRO A 322 8.25 -31.18 4.44
CA PRO A 322 7.40 -32.34 4.39
C PRO A 322 6.55 -32.22 3.11
N LYS A 323 6.63 -33.23 2.25
CA LYS A 323 5.77 -33.28 1.06
C LYS A 323 4.35 -33.37 1.60
N THR A 324 3.68 -32.23 1.62
CA THR A 324 2.25 -32.22 1.82
C THR A 324 1.64 -32.95 0.61
N GLU A 325 1.26 -34.20 0.81
CA GLU A 325 0.33 -34.88 -0.07
C GLU A 325 -1.05 -34.21 0.11
N GLY A 326 -1.18 -33.05 -0.49
CA GLY A 326 -2.40 -32.29 -0.56
C GLY A 326 -2.27 -31.36 -1.76
N THR A 327 -3.14 -31.56 -2.74
CA THR A 327 -3.32 -30.60 -3.79
C THR A 327 -3.65 -29.25 -3.13
N VAL A 328 -2.69 -28.32 -3.17
CA VAL A 328 -2.98 -26.92 -2.93
C VAL A 328 -4.07 -26.57 -3.95
N PRO A 329 -5.26 -26.14 -3.55
CA PRO A 329 -6.23 -25.64 -4.48
C PRO A 329 -5.60 -24.42 -5.16
N THR A 330 -5.11 -24.60 -6.36
CA THR A 330 -4.84 -23.47 -7.24
C THR A 330 -6.21 -22.87 -7.53
N THR A 331 -6.57 -21.80 -6.85
CA THR A 331 -7.65 -20.95 -7.31
C THR A 331 -7.21 -20.43 -8.66
N GLY A 332 -7.69 -21.10 -9.72
CA GLY A 332 -7.52 -20.64 -11.07
C GLY A 332 -8.33 -19.36 -11.28
N ALA A 333 -7.75 -18.24 -10.89
CA ALA A 333 -8.18 -16.96 -11.41
C ALA A 333 -7.59 -16.87 -12.82
N VAL A 334 -8.40 -17.26 -13.80
CA VAL A 334 -8.12 -16.95 -15.21
C VAL A 334 -8.46 -15.46 -15.36
N TYR A 335 -7.44 -14.63 -15.54
CA TYR A 335 -7.63 -13.26 -15.99
C TYR A 335 -7.86 -13.33 -17.52
N GLU A 336 -9.13 -13.17 -17.96
CA GLU A 336 -9.45 -12.76 -19.31
C GLU A 336 -9.31 -11.25 -19.49
#